data_b2336d5d37851679025fbbc5a58aa63a
#
_entry.id   b2336d5d37851679025fbbc5a58aa63a
#
_cell.length_a   1.000
_cell.length_b   1.000
_cell.length_c   1.000
_cell.angle_alpha   90.00
_cell.angle_beta   90.00
_cell.angle_gamma   90.00
#
_symmetry.space_group_name_H-M   'P 1'
#
loop_
_entity.id
_entity.type
_entity.pdbx_description
1 polymer ?
#
loop_
_entity_poly.entity_id
_entity_poly.type
_entity_poly.pdbx_seq_one_letter_code
_entity_poly.pdbx_strand_id
1 'polypeptide(L)'
;DQMQQQMKSKPGSGSCSKPGQNKKPGGAKSMREMQESLKKQLEQMGKQQKEGGKPSSMQFAKAAAQQAAIRKKLKELKKQLDKEGNGQKLGNLGKTEKMMDDLEKDLYNKRLNPNILKKQQDILTRLLEHEKAERKQEQDNKRKSNEGQDEQRKLPPSIEEYLKQKDKEQELLKTLPPDLAPYYKNKVREYFETIEE
;
A
#
# COMPACT_ATOMS: atom_id res chain seq x y z
N ASP A 1 12.39 47.48 34.38
CA ASP A 1 13.56 46.65 33.92
C ASP A 1 13.54 45.19 34.34
N GLN A 2 12.38 44.60 34.71
CA GLN A 2 12.31 43.18 35.08
C GLN A 2 11.38 42.32 34.21
N MET A 3 10.94 42.80 33.05
CA MET A 3 10.02 42.07 32.16
C MET A 3 10.64 41.55 30.84
N GLN A 4 11.96 41.57 30.69
CA GLN A 4 12.63 41.12 29.42
C GLN A 4 13.48 39.85 29.51
N GLN A 5 13.39 39.04 30.59
CA GLN A 5 14.26 37.90 30.78
C GLN A 5 13.59 36.51 30.75
N GLN A 6 12.36 36.34 30.27
CA GLN A 6 11.69 35.03 30.25
C GLN A 6 11.35 34.49 28.86
N MET A 7 12.00 34.93 27.80
CA MET A 7 11.92 34.28 26.49
C MET A 7 13.23 33.65 26.06
N LYS A 8 13.78 32.78 26.89
CA LYS A 8 14.73 31.73 26.39
C LYS A 8 13.96 30.45 26.11
N SER A 9 13.44 30.36 24.90
CA SER A 9 12.88 29.16 24.34
C SER A 9 13.91 28.03 24.33
N LYS A 10 13.61 26.91 24.97
CA LYS A 10 14.34 25.66 24.85
C LYS A 10 14.38 25.24 23.37
N PRO A 11 15.53 24.84 22.83
CA PRO A 11 15.58 24.24 21.50
C PRO A 11 14.82 22.91 21.56
N GLY A 12 13.72 22.81 20.83
CA GLY A 12 13.00 21.59 20.64
C GLY A 12 13.89 20.56 19.95
N SER A 13 14.02 19.39 20.58
CA SER A 13 14.64 18.20 20.00
C SER A 13 13.95 17.86 18.68
N GLY A 14 14.51 18.35 17.58
CA GLY A 14 14.11 17.99 16.24
C GLY A 14 14.54 16.56 15.95
N SER A 15 13.61 15.62 16.07
CA SER A 15 13.78 14.28 15.53
C SER A 15 13.95 14.39 14.02
N CYS A 16 15.18 14.25 13.53
CA CYS A 16 15.48 14.12 12.11
C CYS A 16 14.87 12.83 11.57
N SER A 17 13.67 12.93 11.03
CA SER A 17 13.07 11.89 10.20
C SER A 17 13.86 11.77 8.91
N LYS A 18 14.42 10.58 8.63
CA LYS A 18 15.13 10.25 7.39
C LYS A 18 14.31 10.67 6.16
N PRO A 19 14.90 11.36 5.16
CA PRO A 19 14.26 11.60 3.88
C PRO A 19 14.33 10.31 3.06
N GLY A 20 13.22 9.59 2.98
CA GLY A 20 13.19 8.36 2.18
C GLY A 20 11.93 7.54 2.37
N GLN A 21 10.78 8.16 2.17
CA GLN A 21 9.58 7.47 1.72
C GLN A 21 8.61 8.55 1.23
N ASN A 22 8.29 8.54 -0.06
CA ASN A 22 7.18 9.28 -0.66
C ASN A 22 5.86 8.85 0.00
N LYS A 23 5.62 9.30 1.24
CA LYS A 23 4.29 9.27 1.82
C LYS A 23 3.52 10.35 1.10
N LYS A 24 2.66 9.98 0.16
CA LYS A 24 1.64 10.88 -0.38
C LYS A 24 0.96 11.57 0.82
N PRO A 25 1.11 12.89 1.01
CA PRO A 25 0.51 13.58 2.15
C PRO A 25 -1.00 13.57 1.93
N GLY A 26 -1.73 12.73 2.66
CA GLY A 26 -3.17 12.68 2.60
C GLY A 26 -3.80 11.31 2.41
N GLY A 27 -3.04 10.22 2.45
CA GLY A 27 -3.58 8.85 2.32
C GLY A 27 -4.62 8.51 3.38
N ALA A 28 -5.47 7.52 3.10
CA ALA A 28 -6.57 7.09 3.98
C ALA A 28 -6.12 6.81 5.42
N LYS A 29 -4.89 6.31 5.62
CA LYS A 29 -4.28 6.10 6.93
C LYS A 29 -4.18 7.39 7.76
N SER A 30 -3.67 8.47 7.18
CA SER A 30 -3.52 9.76 7.88
C SER A 30 -4.88 10.34 8.29
N MET A 31 -5.89 10.20 7.42
CA MET A 31 -7.26 10.63 7.75
C MET A 31 -7.88 9.78 8.85
N ARG A 32 -7.64 8.47 8.85
CA ARG A 32 -8.10 7.58 9.91
C ARG A 32 -7.49 7.93 11.26
N GLU A 33 -6.19 8.18 11.33
CA GLU A 33 -5.51 8.58 12.57
C GLU A 33 -6.07 9.91 13.13
N MET A 34 -6.32 10.89 12.26
CA MET A 34 -6.97 12.14 12.67
C MET A 34 -8.40 11.92 13.15
N GLN A 35 -9.15 11.04 12.51
CA GLN A 35 -10.51 10.69 12.88
C GLN A 35 -10.57 9.94 14.22
N GLU A 36 -9.61 9.06 14.50
CA GLU A 36 -9.46 8.39 15.80
C GLU A 36 -9.18 9.38 16.93
N SER A 37 -8.31 10.36 16.67
CA SER A 37 -8.02 11.42 17.63
C SER A 37 -9.28 12.24 17.93
N LEU A 38 -10.05 12.62 16.90
CA LEU A 38 -11.31 13.34 17.07
C LEU A 38 -12.35 12.51 17.83
N LYS A 39 -12.46 11.19 17.55
CA LYS A 39 -13.33 10.28 18.29
C LYS A 39 -13.02 10.28 19.78
N LYS A 40 -11.74 10.16 20.16
CA LYS A 40 -11.30 10.21 21.57
C LYS A 40 -11.70 11.53 22.23
N GLN A 41 -11.55 12.65 21.51
CA GLN A 41 -11.94 13.96 22.01
C GLN A 41 -13.46 14.04 22.23
N LEU A 42 -14.27 13.53 21.32
CA LEU A 42 -15.73 13.48 21.45
C LEU A 42 -16.19 12.57 22.57
N GLU A 43 -15.52 11.43 22.79
CA GLU A 43 -15.76 10.54 23.93
C GLU A 43 -15.49 11.22 25.26
N GLN A 44 -14.41 12.00 25.37
CA GLN A 44 -14.10 12.78 26.57
C GLN A 44 -15.18 13.85 26.82
N MET A 45 -15.61 14.58 25.77
CA MET A 45 -16.70 15.54 25.88
C MET A 45 -18.01 14.87 26.29
N GLY A 46 -18.30 13.66 25.78
CA GLY A 46 -19.47 12.87 26.16
C GLY A 46 -19.45 12.39 27.61
N LYS A 47 -18.29 12.00 28.14
CA LYS A 47 -18.11 11.67 29.56
C LYS A 47 -18.34 12.89 30.45
N GLN A 48 -17.71 14.01 30.09
CA GLN A 48 -17.89 15.28 30.80
C GLN A 48 -19.37 15.70 30.89
N GLN A 49 -20.13 15.48 29.81
CA GLN A 49 -21.56 15.76 29.77
C GLN A 49 -22.38 14.84 30.70
N LYS A 50 -21.99 13.54 30.78
CA LYS A 50 -22.65 12.59 31.68
C LYS A 50 -22.38 12.84 33.15
N GLU A 51 -21.22 13.42 33.48
CA GLU A 51 -20.81 13.81 34.84
C GLU A 51 -21.39 15.17 35.27
N GLY A 52 -22.33 15.69 34.49
CA GLY A 52 -23.00 16.97 34.78
C GLY A 52 -22.26 18.23 34.33
N GLY A 53 -21.09 18.07 33.69
CA GLY A 53 -20.34 19.15 33.07
C GLY A 53 -20.90 19.48 31.68
N LYS A 54 -20.84 20.73 31.28
CA LYS A 54 -21.20 21.16 29.90
C LYS A 54 -19.90 21.34 29.11
N PRO A 55 -19.69 20.61 27.99
CA PRO A 55 -18.57 20.87 27.11
C PRO A 55 -18.59 22.31 26.62
N SER A 56 -17.44 22.96 26.59
CA SER A 56 -17.34 24.37 26.20
C SER A 56 -17.60 24.57 24.71
N SER A 57 -18.13 25.76 24.35
CA SER A 57 -18.28 26.15 22.93
C SER A 57 -16.98 26.04 22.14
N MET A 58 -15.83 26.26 22.80
CA MET A 58 -14.51 26.19 22.21
C MET A 58 -14.14 24.74 21.87
N GLN A 59 -14.51 23.75 22.71
CA GLN A 59 -14.28 22.32 22.43
C GLN A 59 -15.09 21.89 21.20
N PHE A 60 -16.34 22.28 21.09
CA PHE A 60 -17.18 22.00 19.91
C PHE A 60 -16.62 22.67 18.65
N ALA A 61 -16.21 23.94 18.71
CA ALA A 61 -15.62 24.64 17.58
C ALA A 61 -14.33 23.98 17.11
N LYS A 62 -13.47 23.55 18.04
CA LYS A 62 -12.22 22.80 17.72
C LYS A 62 -12.53 21.46 17.06
N ALA A 63 -13.48 20.70 17.59
CA ALA A 63 -13.89 19.41 17.01
C ALA A 63 -14.51 19.59 15.61
N ALA A 64 -15.36 20.60 15.41
CA ALA A 64 -15.93 20.91 14.10
C ALA A 64 -14.84 21.31 13.08
N ALA A 65 -13.90 22.17 13.48
CA ALA A 65 -12.79 22.55 12.61
C ALA A 65 -11.89 21.37 12.23
N GLN A 66 -11.62 20.47 13.16
CA GLN A 66 -10.88 19.22 12.87
C GLN A 66 -11.65 18.34 11.88
N GLN A 67 -12.96 18.17 12.08
CA GLN A 67 -13.80 17.39 11.16
C GLN A 67 -13.83 18.00 9.75
N ALA A 68 -13.96 19.33 9.64
CA ALA A 68 -13.91 20.04 8.37
C ALA A 68 -12.56 19.84 7.65
N ALA A 69 -11.46 19.88 8.39
CA ALA A 69 -10.13 19.64 7.83
C ALA A 69 -9.99 18.21 7.28
N ILE A 70 -10.50 17.20 8.01
CA ILE A 70 -10.49 15.80 7.55
C ILE A 70 -11.36 15.64 6.31
N ARG A 71 -12.56 16.22 6.30
CA ARG A 71 -13.47 16.20 5.14
C ARG A 71 -12.84 16.85 3.90
N LYS A 72 -12.13 17.97 4.08
CA LYS A 72 -11.40 18.62 2.98
C LYS A 72 -10.34 17.70 2.38
N LYS A 73 -9.55 17.03 3.21
CA LYS A 73 -8.56 16.04 2.77
C LYS A 73 -9.22 14.87 2.03
N LEU A 74 -10.37 14.39 2.50
CA LEU A 74 -11.13 13.33 1.81
C LEU A 74 -11.58 13.78 0.41
N LYS A 75 -12.05 15.01 0.27
CA LYS A 75 -12.41 15.60 -1.03
C LYS A 75 -11.21 15.70 -1.99
N GLU A 76 -10.07 16.11 -1.47
CA GLU A 76 -8.83 16.18 -2.25
C GLU A 76 -8.39 14.78 -2.73
N LEU A 77 -8.41 13.79 -1.82
CA LEU A 77 -8.12 12.40 -2.16
C LEU A 77 -9.09 11.89 -3.25
N LYS A 78 -10.38 12.10 -3.09
CA LYS A 78 -11.39 11.71 -4.08
C LYS A 78 -11.10 12.31 -5.45
N LYS A 79 -10.80 13.62 -5.51
CA LYS A 79 -10.44 14.29 -6.77
C LYS A 79 -9.18 13.69 -7.43
N GLN A 80 -8.19 13.28 -6.64
CA GLN A 80 -6.99 12.63 -7.16
C GLN A 80 -7.32 11.25 -7.73
N LEU A 81 -8.11 10.45 -7.03
CA LEU A 81 -8.53 9.12 -7.48
C LEU A 81 -9.41 9.16 -8.73
N ASP A 82 -10.29 10.16 -8.83
CA ASP A 82 -11.12 10.37 -10.02
C ASP A 82 -10.26 10.73 -11.24
N LYS A 83 -9.18 11.52 -11.07
CA LYS A 83 -8.22 11.82 -12.13
C LYS A 83 -7.39 10.61 -12.56
N GLU A 84 -7.07 9.71 -11.64
CA GLU A 84 -6.32 8.47 -11.89
C GLU A 84 -7.23 7.34 -12.47
N GLY A 85 -8.53 7.59 -12.70
CA GLY A 85 -9.48 6.59 -13.20
C GLY A 85 -9.85 5.50 -12.19
N ASN A 86 -9.43 5.63 -10.95
CA ASN A 86 -9.63 4.63 -9.89
C ASN A 86 -10.79 4.95 -8.93
N GLY A 87 -11.56 6.01 -9.20
CA GLY A 87 -12.61 6.51 -8.30
C GLY A 87 -13.70 5.49 -7.95
N GLN A 88 -14.03 4.57 -8.88
CA GLN A 88 -15.03 3.53 -8.62
C GLN A 88 -14.50 2.33 -7.84
N LYS A 89 -13.18 2.09 -7.85
CA LYS A 89 -12.57 0.89 -7.23
C LYS A 89 -12.37 1.00 -5.72
N LEU A 90 -12.32 2.21 -5.18
CA LEU A 90 -12.03 2.46 -3.76
C LEU A 90 -13.26 2.63 -2.87
N GLY A 91 -14.44 2.23 -3.31
CA GLY A 91 -15.65 2.22 -2.50
C GLY A 91 -16.35 3.58 -2.41
N ASN A 92 -17.36 3.67 -1.55
CA ASN A 92 -18.30 4.78 -1.51
C ASN A 92 -17.80 5.99 -0.69
N LEU A 93 -16.67 6.65 -1.14
CA LEU A 93 -16.13 7.86 -0.52
C LEU A 93 -17.15 9.00 -0.41
N GLY A 94 -18.09 9.09 -1.37
CA GLY A 94 -19.16 10.08 -1.34
C GLY A 94 -20.11 9.92 -0.14
N LYS A 95 -20.39 8.66 0.25
CA LYS A 95 -21.21 8.41 1.45
C LYS A 95 -20.46 8.79 2.73
N THR A 96 -19.17 8.47 2.80
CA THR A 96 -18.31 8.86 3.92
C THR A 96 -18.20 10.38 4.04
N GLU A 97 -18.07 11.10 2.92
CA GLU A 97 -18.06 12.54 2.86
C GLU A 97 -19.35 13.17 3.42
N LYS A 98 -20.53 12.62 3.03
CA LYS A 98 -21.82 13.06 3.56
C LYS A 98 -21.94 12.84 5.08
N MET A 99 -21.50 11.67 5.56
CA MET A 99 -21.50 11.37 7.00
C MET A 99 -20.60 12.34 7.79
N MET A 100 -19.45 12.72 7.22
CA MET A 100 -18.56 13.73 7.81
C MET A 100 -19.18 15.12 7.83
N ASP A 101 -19.91 15.49 6.77
CA ASP A 101 -20.63 16.77 6.70
C ASP A 101 -21.76 16.85 7.75
N ASP A 102 -22.54 15.77 7.89
CA ASP A 102 -23.60 15.70 8.91
C ASP A 102 -23.02 15.77 10.33
N LEU A 103 -21.89 15.12 10.56
CA LEU A 103 -21.19 15.17 11.83
C LEU A 103 -20.67 16.59 12.13
N GLU A 104 -20.10 17.28 11.15
CA GLU A 104 -19.64 18.66 11.27
C GLU A 104 -20.79 19.59 11.63
N LYS A 105 -21.96 19.43 11.00
CA LYS A 105 -23.19 20.21 11.33
C LYS A 105 -23.67 19.94 12.76
N ASP A 106 -23.66 18.66 13.18
CA ASP A 106 -24.05 18.29 14.54
C ASP A 106 -23.12 18.94 15.58
N LEU A 107 -21.79 18.96 15.32
CA LEU A 107 -20.80 19.60 16.17
C LEU A 107 -20.94 21.14 16.19
N TYR A 108 -21.18 21.74 15.03
CA TYR A 108 -21.41 23.19 14.94
C TYR A 108 -22.63 23.61 15.76
N ASN A 109 -23.70 22.79 15.72
CA ASN A 109 -24.92 23.01 16.51
C ASN A 109 -24.78 22.57 17.97
N LYS A 110 -23.58 22.25 18.46
CA LYS A 110 -23.29 21.79 19.83
C LYS A 110 -24.16 20.59 20.27
N ARG A 111 -24.57 19.76 19.33
CA ARG A 111 -25.33 18.54 19.60
C ARG A 111 -24.36 17.40 19.82
N LEU A 112 -24.34 16.84 21.02
CA LEU A 112 -23.54 15.66 21.36
C LEU A 112 -24.50 14.48 21.67
N ASN A 113 -25.03 13.89 20.62
CA ASN A 113 -25.94 12.75 20.72
C ASN A 113 -25.18 11.42 20.69
N PRO A 114 -25.69 10.32 21.30
CA PRO A 114 -25.07 8.98 21.18
C PRO A 114 -24.86 8.54 19.72
N ASN A 115 -25.69 9.03 18.80
CA ASN A 115 -25.56 8.76 17.36
C ASN A 115 -24.28 9.33 16.74
N ILE A 116 -23.69 10.36 17.33
CA ILE A 116 -22.42 10.94 16.86
C ILE A 116 -21.28 9.93 16.99
N LEU A 117 -21.21 9.22 18.10
CA LEU A 117 -20.19 8.16 18.30
C LEU A 117 -20.38 6.98 17.35
N LYS A 118 -21.63 6.62 17.04
CA LYS A 118 -21.93 5.62 16.01
C LYS A 118 -21.49 6.08 14.62
N LYS A 119 -21.86 7.31 14.21
CA LYS A 119 -21.41 7.91 12.95
C LYS A 119 -19.87 7.95 12.86
N GLN A 120 -19.19 8.27 13.96
CA GLN A 120 -17.73 8.25 14.05
C GLN A 120 -17.16 6.86 13.80
N GLN A 121 -17.77 5.83 14.41
CA GLN A 121 -17.35 4.44 14.23
C GLN A 121 -17.53 3.98 12.77
N ASP A 122 -18.66 4.33 12.17
CA ASP A 122 -18.96 4.01 10.77
C ASP A 122 -17.95 4.71 9.81
N ILE A 123 -17.61 5.97 10.09
CA ILE A 123 -16.60 6.69 9.31
C ILE A 123 -15.24 6.02 9.42
N LEU A 124 -14.81 5.63 10.64
CA LEU A 124 -13.56 4.94 10.89
C LEU A 124 -13.49 3.59 10.16
N THR A 125 -14.56 2.80 10.21
CA THR A 125 -14.66 1.52 9.51
C THR A 125 -14.47 1.70 8.00
N ARG A 126 -15.16 2.69 7.41
CA ARG A 126 -15.03 3.01 5.99
C ARG A 126 -13.64 3.49 5.60
N LEU A 127 -13.02 4.34 6.43
CA LEU A 127 -11.63 4.78 6.20
C LEU A 127 -10.64 3.62 6.29
N LEU A 128 -10.87 2.65 7.20
CA LEU A 128 -10.08 1.43 7.28
C LEU A 128 -10.23 0.54 6.04
N GLU A 129 -11.45 0.42 5.51
CA GLU A 129 -11.71 -0.31 4.25
C GLU A 129 -10.96 0.34 3.08
N HIS A 130 -10.95 1.67 3.02
CA HIS A 130 -10.18 2.41 2.02
C HIS A 130 -8.68 2.21 2.17
N GLU A 131 -8.15 2.29 3.39
CA GLU A 131 -6.72 2.03 3.65
C GLU A 131 -6.31 0.62 3.20
N LYS A 132 -7.16 -0.39 3.48
CA LYS A 132 -6.91 -1.77 3.03
C LYS A 132 -6.94 -1.89 1.50
N ALA A 133 -7.88 -1.21 0.84
CA ALA A 133 -8.00 -1.22 -0.62
C ALA A 133 -6.81 -0.52 -1.29
N GLU A 134 -6.37 0.63 -0.78
CA GLU A 134 -5.16 1.34 -1.21
C GLU A 134 -3.92 0.45 -1.11
N ARG A 135 -3.73 -0.20 0.05
CA ARG A 135 -2.59 -1.10 0.29
C ARG A 135 -2.60 -2.31 -0.65
N LYS A 136 -3.76 -2.90 -0.89
CA LYS A 136 -3.92 -4.00 -1.84
C LYS A 136 -3.55 -3.57 -3.26
N GLN A 137 -4.04 -2.42 -3.69
CA GLN A 137 -3.73 -1.87 -5.02
C GLN A 137 -2.23 -1.57 -5.19
N GLU A 138 -1.58 -1.02 -4.17
CA GLU A 138 -0.12 -0.80 -4.19
C GLU A 138 0.66 -2.12 -4.31
N GLN A 139 0.22 -3.18 -3.61
CA GLN A 139 0.83 -4.50 -3.70
C GLN A 139 0.62 -5.13 -5.09
N ASP A 140 -0.58 -5.03 -5.65
CA ASP A 140 -0.88 -5.56 -6.98
C ASP A 140 -0.11 -4.81 -8.07
N ASN A 141 0.07 -3.50 -7.95
CA ASN A 141 0.89 -2.72 -8.86
C ASN A 141 2.38 -3.10 -8.77
N LYS A 142 2.90 -3.34 -7.55
CA LYS A 142 4.28 -3.83 -7.37
C LYS A 142 4.49 -5.22 -7.96
N ARG A 143 3.51 -6.11 -7.84
CA ARG A 143 3.57 -7.45 -8.44
C ARG A 143 3.59 -7.39 -9.96
N LYS A 144 2.77 -6.53 -10.59
CA LYS A 144 2.74 -6.36 -12.05
C LYS A 144 4.03 -5.77 -12.60
N SER A 145 4.71 -4.88 -11.86
CA SER A 145 6.00 -4.32 -12.29
C SER A 145 7.18 -5.27 -12.13
N ASN A 146 7.00 -6.40 -11.43
CA ASN A 146 8.01 -7.44 -11.23
C ASN A 146 7.72 -8.71 -12.04
N GLU A 147 6.81 -8.69 -13.00
CA GLU A 147 6.78 -9.73 -14.03
C GLU A 147 8.14 -9.68 -14.74
N GLY A 148 9.00 -10.64 -14.37
CA GLY A 148 10.34 -10.75 -14.94
C GLY A 148 10.20 -10.90 -16.44
N GLN A 149 10.83 -10.02 -17.19
CA GLN A 149 11.12 -10.31 -18.59
C GLN A 149 12.01 -11.55 -18.57
N ASP A 150 11.61 -12.60 -19.27
CA ASP A 150 12.46 -13.75 -19.56
C ASP A 150 13.66 -13.21 -20.35
N GLU A 151 14.67 -12.75 -19.62
CA GLU A 151 15.98 -12.51 -20.21
C GLU A 151 16.50 -13.87 -20.63
N GLN A 152 16.63 -14.07 -21.94
CA GLN A 152 17.33 -15.21 -22.48
C GLN A 152 18.74 -15.20 -21.89
N ARG A 153 18.92 -15.94 -20.81
CA ARG A 153 20.21 -16.09 -20.16
C ARG A 153 21.11 -16.80 -21.18
N LYS A 154 22.15 -16.08 -21.64
CA LYS A 154 23.21 -16.74 -22.43
C LYS A 154 23.76 -17.88 -21.61
N LEU A 155 23.81 -19.05 -22.20
CA LEU A 155 24.40 -20.23 -21.59
C LEU A 155 25.82 -19.88 -21.10
N PRO A 156 26.24 -20.29 -19.89
CA PRO A 156 27.61 -20.15 -19.48
C PRO A 156 28.57 -20.77 -20.50
N PRO A 157 29.74 -20.17 -20.79
CA PRO A 157 30.68 -20.67 -21.78
C PRO A 157 31.06 -22.16 -21.61
N SER A 158 31.13 -22.62 -20.36
CA SER A 158 31.39 -24.01 -20.01
C SER A 158 30.31 -24.99 -20.49
N ILE A 159 29.05 -24.57 -20.54
CA ILE A 159 27.94 -25.40 -21.04
C ILE A 159 27.94 -25.41 -22.57
N GLU A 160 28.27 -24.30 -23.22
CA GLU A 160 28.42 -24.22 -24.67
C GLU A 160 29.56 -25.11 -25.15
N GLU A 161 30.70 -25.12 -24.46
CA GLU A 161 31.82 -26.00 -24.74
C GLU A 161 31.46 -27.46 -24.56
N TYR A 162 30.76 -27.81 -23.49
CA TYR A 162 30.29 -29.16 -23.23
C TYR A 162 29.32 -29.64 -24.33
N LEU A 163 28.39 -28.83 -24.78
CA LEU A 163 27.48 -29.19 -25.88
C LEU A 163 28.23 -29.39 -27.18
N LYS A 164 29.20 -28.53 -27.52
CA LYS A 164 30.06 -28.69 -28.69
C LYS A 164 30.92 -29.97 -28.64
N GLN A 165 31.42 -30.33 -27.45
CA GLN A 165 32.16 -31.58 -27.26
C GLN A 165 31.24 -32.81 -27.46
N LYS A 166 30.05 -32.77 -26.89
CA LYS A 166 29.05 -33.83 -27.02
C LYS A 166 28.61 -34.02 -28.48
N ASP A 167 28.40 -32.93 -29.22
CA ASP A 167 28.06 -33.02 -30.65
C ASP A 167 29.20 -33.63 -31.46
N LYS A 168 30.47 -33.28 -31.18
CA LYS A 168 31.64 -33.87 -31.81
C LYS A 168 31.78 -35.35 -31.47
N GLU A 169 31.52 -35.75 -30.24
CA GLU A 169 31.53 -37.16 -29.82
C GLU A 169 30.43 -37.97 -30.55
N GLN A 170 29.24 -37.39 -30.72
CA GLN A 170 28.16 -38.02 -31.48
C GLN A 170 28.51 -38.13 -32.96
N GLU A 171 29.14 -37.14 -33.58
CA GLU A 171 29.62 -37.21 -34.97
C GLU A 171 30.69 -38.29 -35.15
N LEU A 172 31.66 -38.37 -34.21
CA LEU A 172 32.69 -39.41 -34.20
C LEU A 172 32.10 -40.81 -34.04
N LEU A 173 31.05 -40.97 -33.23
CA LEU A 173 30.35 -42.23 -33.06
C LEU A 173 29.49 -42.62 -34.28
N LYS A 174 28.98 -41.64 -35.04
CA LYS A 174 28.25 -41.86 -36.29
C LYS A 174 29.15 -42.29 -37.45
N THR A 175 30.43 -41.87 -37.43
CA THR A 175 31.44 -42.30 -38.41
C THR A 175 32.02 -43.65 -37.98
N LEU A 176 31.32 -44.73 -38.28
CA LEU A 176 31.78 -46.13 -38.01
C LEU A 176 33.03 -46.41 -38.80
N PRO A 177 34.14 -46.90 -38.17
CA PRO A 177 35.30 -47.29 -38.87
C PRO A 177 34.93 -48.46 -39.85
N PRO A 178 35.51 -48.48 -41.08
CA PRO A 178 35.16 -49.47 -42.09
C PRO A 178 35.48 -50.93 -41.66
N ASP A 179 36.37 -51.08 -40.69
CA ASP A 179 36.87 -52.39 -40.25
C ASP A 179 36.10 -53.07 -39.09
N LEU A 180 34.97 -52.46 -38.66
CA LEU A 180 34.18 -53.10 -37.61
C LEU A 180 33.45 -54.33 -38.13
N ALA A 181 33.54 -55.43 -37.37
CA ALA A 181 32.78 -56.62 -37.67
C ALA A 181 31.26 -56.38 -37.75
N PRO A 182 30.51 -57.07 -38.67
CA PRO A 182 29.09 -56.79 -38.93
C PRO A 182 28.20 -56.76 -37.66
N TYR A 183 28.53 -57.58 -36.68
CA TYR A 183 27.84 -57.69 -35.40
C TYR A 183 27.91 -56.36 -34.60
N TYR A 184 29.08 -55.77 -34.53
CA TYR A 184 29.27 -54.49 -33.80
C TYR A 184 28.65 -53.32 -34.54
N LYS A 185 28.63 -53.31 -35.87
CA LYS A 185 27.94 -52.29 -36.67
C LYS A 185 26.45 -52.29 -36.37
N ASN A 186 25.82 -53.46 -36.25
CA ASN A 186 24.39 -53.53 -35.90
C ASN A 186 24.10 -53.05 -34.46
N LYS A 187 24.95 -53.43 -33.51
CA LYS A 187 24.82 -53.01 -32.11
C LYS A 187 24.98 -51.50 -31.94
N VAL A 188 25.88 -50.86 -32.64
CA VAL A 188 26.08 -49.41 -32.61
C VAL A 188 24.90 -48.71 -33.26
N ARG A 189 24.31 -49.24 -34.34
CA ARG A 189 23.11 -48.70 -34.97
C ARG A 189 21.91 -48.78 -34.01
N GLU A 190 21.68 -49.94 -33.38
CA GLU A 190 20.63 -50.17 -32.41
C GLU A 190 20.74 -49.21 -31.21
N TYR A 191 21.96 -48.92 -30.77
CA TYR A 191 22.22 -47.95 -29.71
C TYR A 191 21.85 -46.53 -30.12
N PHE A 192 22.17 -46.08 -31.34
CA PHE A 192 21.81 -44.74 -31.80
C PHE A 192 20.31 -44.60 -32.06
N GLU A 193 19.61 -45.61 -32.53
CA GLU A 193 18.16 -45.61 -32.70
C GLU A 193 17.42 -45.45 -31.34
N THR A 194 17.99 -45.99 -30.26
CA THR A 194 17.41 -45.88 -28.91
C THR A 194 17.65 -44.51 -28.25
N ILE A 195 18.59 -43.70 -28.76
CA ILE A 195 18.89 -42.36 -28.23
C ILE A 195 18.10 -41.25 -28.97
N GLU A 196 17.61 -41.52 -30.18
CA GLU A 196 16.83 -40.57 -30.98
C GLU A 196 15.32 -40.63 -30.66
N GLU A 197 14.81 -41.53 -29.81
CA GLU A 197 13.48 -41.53 -29.20
C GLU A 197 13.48 -40.74 -27.86
#